data_697e0655ea46a6840f9cd651199ebc22
#
_entry.id   697e0655ea46a6840f9cd651199ebc22
#
_cell.length_a   1.000
_cell.length_b   1.000
_cell.length_c   1.000
_cell.angle_alpha   90.00
_cell.angle_beta   90.00
_cell.angle_gamma   90.00
#
_symmetry.space_group_name_H-M   'P 1'
#
loop_
_entity.id
_entity.type
_entity.pdbx_description
1 polymer ?
#
loop_
_entity_poly.entity_id
_entity_poly.type
_entity_poly.pdbx_seq_one_letter_code
_entity_poly.pdbx_strand_id
1 'polypeptide(L)'
;MHLAISLNIAAANEQAVLDFGEIKTFVRAAEAAGIDMVVISDSAEGSSSSPFEATTLLAALATVTDKIGFVASASTVAHQPYNLARRFASLDIISHGRSGWHATMVQGSREAANFSRPEGFSDADFRRRTEEYIGIVQGLWQGWDADALLFDKTGGRFHDPEKMHLLDHRGEFFSVRGPLNVARSPQDTPVLVLSGLSEPDLDIAARTADVILLESGSVESAKIRFDDLKRRATAAGRDPDAVKILTNIALAPDDGPAAIADRLETQLRAKSCDGFNIRLPAQHSALDDFADRVLPELRQRGLVQEGYRGTTLRAHLGLAGGGDR
;
A
#
# COMPACT_ATOMS: atom_id res chain seq x y z
N MET A 1 -15.20 -4.51 -7.51
CA MET A 1 -13.77 -4.21 -7.76
C MET A 1 -13.24 -3.31 -6.67
N HIS A 2 -11.90 -3.28 -6.51
CA HIS A 2 -11.23 -2.35 -5.61
C HIS A 2 -10.81 -1.08 -6.34
N LEU A 3 -10.85 0.05 -5.64
CA LEU A 3 -10.43 1.35 -6.16
C LEU A 3 -9.39 1.99 -5.24
N ALA A 4 -8.23 2.29 -5.80
CA ALA A 4 -7.20 3.10 -5.18
C ALA A 4 -6.98 4.38 -5.99
N ILE A 5 -6.50 5.43 -5.33
CA ILE A 5 -6.03 6.65 -5.99
C ILE A 5 -4.58 6.88 -5.63
N SER A 6 -3.73 7.10 -6.62
CA SER A 6 -2.37 7.56 -6.40
C SER A 6 -2.32 9.07 -6.20
N LEU A 7 -1.82 9.47 -5.06
CA LEU A 7 -1.46 10.85 -4.75
C LEU A 7 0.07 10.98 -4.83
N ASN A 8 0.57 11.43 -5.98
CA ASN A 8 1.98 11.74 -6.13
C ASN A 8 2.20 13.22 -5.80
N ILE A 9 2.71 13.47 -4.60
CA ILE A 9 2.96 14.83 -4.10
C ILE A 9 4.23 15.47 -4.69
N ALA A 10 5.09 14.69 -5.34
CA ALA A 10 6.29 15.19 -6.01
C ALA A 10 6.03 15.62 -7.48
N ALA A 11 4.91 15.21 -8.07
CA ALA A 11 4.55 15.50 -9.46
C ALA A 11 3.70 16.76 -9.64
N ALA A 12 3.47 17.53 -8.58
CA ALA A 12 2.77 18.79 -8.67
C ALA A 12 3.60 19.76 -9.54
N ASN A 13 2.95 20.32 -10.56
CA ASN A 13 3.56 21.35 -11.42
C ASN A 13 4.12 22.47 -10.54
N GLU A 14 5.18 23.13 -11.01
CA GLU A 14 5.88 24.23 -10.30
C GLU A 14 4.96 25.36 -9.80
N GLN A 15 3.69 25.39 -10.24
CA GLN A 15 2.68 26.39 -9.85
C GLN A 15 1.70 25.91 -8.78
N ALA A 16 1.60 24.62 -8.50
CA ALA A 16 0.72 24.10 -7.45
C ALA A 16 1.55 23.87 -6.19
N VAL A 17 1.59 24.84 -5.31
CA VAL A 17 2.02 24.64 -3.92
C VAL A 17 0.92 23.82 -3.26
N LEU A 18 1.05 22.50 -3.27
CA LEU A 18 0.15 21.63 -2.50
C LEU A 18 0.33 21.94 -1.03
N ASP A 19 -0.57 22.70 -0.47
CA ASP A 19 -0.64 22.85 0.97
C ASP A 19 -1.39 21.66 1.60
N PHE A 20 -1.24 21.49 2.89
CA PHE A 20 -1.90 20.40 3.62
C PHE A 20 -3.43 20.52 3.56
N GLY A 21 -3.98 21.73 3.47
CA GLY A 21 -5.42 21.99 3.38
C GLY A 21 -6.03 21.45 2.10
N GLU A 22 -5.34 21.64 0.97
CA GLU A 22 -5.75 21.11 -0.34
C GLU A 22 -5.70 19.59 -0.36
N ILE A 23 -4.60 18.99 0.12
CA ILE A 23 -4.47 17.53 0.21
C ILE A 23 -5.55 16.94 1.12
N LYS A 24 -5.79 17.55 2.29
CA LYS A 24 -6.87 17.12 3.19
C LYS A 24 -8.24 17.16 2.52
N THR A 25 -8.53 18.22 1.77
CA THR A 25 -9.80 18.36 1.03
C THR A 25 -9.94 17.26 -0.02
N PHE A 26 -8.88 17.02 -0.81
CA PHE A 26 -8.83 15.94 -1.79
C PHE A 26 -9.09 14.57 -1.15
N VAL A 27 -8.41 14.25 -0.05
CA VAL A 27 -8.54 12.93 0.60
C VAL A 27 -9.92 12.74 1.23
N ARG A 28 -10.52 13.80 1.80
CA ARG A 28 -11.89 13.74 2.30
C ARG A 28 -12.93 13.54 1.20
N ALA A 29 -12.70 14.13 0.04
CA ALA A 29 -13.55 13.88 -1.14
C ALA A 29 -13.40 12.42 -1.61
N ALA A 30 -12.19 11.86 -1.63
CA ALA A 30 -11.96 10.45 -1.95
C ALA A 30 -12.64 9.51 -0.93
N GLU A 31 -12.61 9.86 0.36
CA GLU A 31 -13.32 9.13 1.40
C GLU A 31 -14.84 9.17 1.19
N ALA A 32 -15.40 10.35 0.94
CA ALA A 32 -16.82 10.50 0.65
C ALA A 32 -17.26 9.74 -0.61
N ALA A 33 -16.38 9.65 -1.59
CA ALA A 33 -16.57 8.87 -2.80
C ALA A 33 -16.48 7.34 -2.58
N GLY A 34 -16.05 6.87 -1.40
CA GLY A 34 -15.94 5.44 -1.09
C GLY A 34 -14.74 4.76 -1.77
N ILE A 35 -13.65 5.49 -1.97
CA ILE A 35 -12.38 4.94 -2.47
C ILE A 35 -11.71 4.11 -1.38
N ASP A 36 -11.28 2.88 -1.67
CA ASP A 36 -10.73 1.97 -0.68
C ASP A 36 -9.44 2.50 -0.03
N MET A 37 -8.54 3.08 -0.83
CA MET A 37 -7.27 3.61 -0.32
C MET A 37 -6.67 4.72 -1.18
N VAL A 38 -5.83 5.55 -0.54
CA VAL A 38 -4.93 6.49 -1.21
C VAL A 38 -3.50 5.99 -1.09
N VAL A 39 -2.81 5.86 -2.21
CA VAL A 39 -1.38 5.54 -2.28
C VAL A 39 -0.60 6.85 -2.36
N ILE A 40 0.15 7.17 -1.31
CA ILE A 40 0.92 8.41 -1.19
C ILE A 40 2.37 8.11 -1.59
N SER A 41 2.87 8.83 -2.60
CA SER A 41 4.27 8.75 -3.02
C SER A 41 4.88 10.14 -3.05
N ASP A 42 6.06 10.27 -2.44
CA ASP A 42 6.91 11.47 -2.42
C ASP A 42 8.13 11.34 -3.34
N SER A 43 8.29 10.19 -3.98
CA SER A 43 9.33 9.95 -4.96
C SER A 43 8.79 10.13 -6.37
N ALA A 44 9.41 11.04 -7.14
CA ALA A 44 9.20 11.12 -8.58
C ALA A 44 10.56 11.17 -9.27
N GLU A 45 10.75 10.33 -10.28
CA GLU A 45 11.84 10.51 -11.22
C GLU A 45 11.68 11.88 -11.88
N GLY A 46 12.68 12.74 -11.69
CA GLY A 46 12.71 14.06 -12.33
C GLY A 46 12.15 15.23 -11.52
N SER A 47 11.41 15.05 -10.45
CA SER A 47 10.94 16.14 -9.59
C SER A 47 12.03 16.60 -8.63
N SER A 48 12.13 17.92 -8.45
CA SER A 48 13.14 18.53 -7.58
C SER A 48 12.69 18.67 -6.12
N SER A 49 11.39 18.61 -5.83
CA SER A 49 10.87 18.80 -4.46
C SER A 49 9.55 18.11 -4.23
N SER A 50 9.37 17.61 -3.01
CA SER A 50 8.08 17.24 -2.44
C SER A 50 7.89 18.05 -1.17
N PRO A 51 6.73 18.69 -0.94
CA PRO A 51 6.49 19.49 0.25
C PRO A 51 6.41 18.63 1.52
N PHE A 52 6.14 17.33 1.39
CA PHE A 52 5.94 16.41 2.51
C PHE A 52 6.62 15.06 2.24
N GLU A 53 7.04 14.41 3.32
CA GLU A 53 7.42 13.00 3.32
C GLU A 53 6.16 12.13 3.47
N ALA A 54 6.09 11.02 2.71
CA ALA A 54 4.86 10.24 2.55
C ALA A 54 4.30 9.69 3.88
N THR A 55 5.16 9.16 4.77
CA THR A 55 4.69 8.57 6.04
C THR A 55 4.26 9.64 7.04
N THR A 56 4.89 10.81 7.01
CA THR A 56 4.51 11.96 7.83
C THR A 56 3.17 12.52 7.39
N LEU A 57 2.96 12.63 6.07
CA LEU A 57 1.68 13.04 5.50
C LEU A 57 0.57 12.04 5.85
N LEU A 58 0.84 10.73 5.74
CA LEU A 58 -0.10 9.69 6.15
C LEU A 58 -0.56 9.89 7.61
N ALA A 59 0.40 10.12 8.53
CA ALA A 59 0.07 10.34 9.94
C ALA A 59 -0.92 11.50 10.13
N ALA A 60 -0.71 12.61 9.42
CA ALA A 60 -1.59 13.78 9.50
C ALA A 60 -2.97 13.50 8.89
N LEU A 61 -3.04 12.84 7.73
CA LEU A 61 -4.29 12.54 7.04
C LEU A 61 -5.14 11.51 7.79
N ALA A 62 -4.53 10.54 8.45
CA ALA A 62 -5.22 9.55 9.27
C ALA A 62 -6.02 10.15 10.42
N THR A 63 -5.62 11.34 10.92
CA THR A 63 -6.33 12.04 12.02
C THR A 63 -7.52 12.88 11.57
N VAL A 64 -7.68 13.09 10.27
CA VAL A 64 -8.74 13.92 9.69
C VAL A 64 -9.72 13.15 8.80
N THR A 65 -9.61 11.83 8.82
CA THR A 65 -10.46 10.86 8.09
C THR A 65 -10.82 9.69 8.99
N ASP A 66 -11.90 8.96 8.67
CA ASP A 66 -12.44 7.90 9.51
C ASP A 66 -12.46 6.52 8.85
N LYS A 67 -12.45 6.44 7.52
CA LYS A 67 -12.70 5.19 6.77
C LYS A 67 -11.64 4.86 5.74
N ILE A 68 -11.24 5.83 4.90
CA ILE A 68 -10.32 5.58 3.79
C ILE A 68 -8.97 5.03 4.27
N GLY A 69 -8.45 4.04 3.54
CA GLY A 69 -7.13 3.48 3.79
C GLY A 69 -6.01 4.37 3.24
N PHE A 70 -4.84 4.28 3.84
CA PHE A 70 -3.64 5.01 3.44
C PHE A 70 -2.47 4.07 3.25
N VAL A 71 -1.81 4.17 2.11
CA VAL A 71 -0.60 3.43 1.81
C VAL A 71 0.51 4.43 1.50
N ALA A 72 1.55 4.49 2.32
CA ALA A 72 2.66 5.41 2.12
C ALA A 72 3.88 4.71 1.54
N SER A 73 4.52 5.31 0.56
CA SER A 73 5.81 4.87 0.05
C SER A 73 6.89 5.07 1.10
N ALA A 74 7.72 4.06 1.29
CA ALA A 74 8.93 4.15 2.11
C ALA A 74 9.99 3.18 1.58
N SER A 75 11.14 3.75 1.24
CA SER A 75 12.23 3.02 0.60
C SER A 75 12.91 2.04 1.55
N THR A 76 13.24 0.87 1.05
CA THR A 76 14.06 -0.12 1.77
C THR A 76 15.52 0.31 1.88
N VAL A 77 15.99 1.23 1.04
CA VAL A 77 17.36 1.76 1.08
C VAL A 77 17.51 2.84 2.14
N ALA A 78 16.52 3.72 2.24
CA ALA A 78 16.56 4.89 3.13
C ALA A 78 16.32 4.59 4.61
N HIS A 79 15.79 3.41 4.94
CA HIS A 79 15.37 3.09 6.31
C HIS A 79 15.97 1.77 6.80
N GLN A 80 16.17 1.67 8.12
CA GLN A 80 16.44 0.39 8.79
C GLN A 80 15.12 -0.38 8.98
N PRO A 81 15.10 -1.72 8.77
CA PRO A 81 13.87 -2.51 8.80
C PRO A 81 13.13 -2.42 10.15
N TYR A 82 13.84 -2.41 11.29
CA TYR A 82 13.23 -2.24 12.60
C TYR A 82 12.49 -0.91 12.73
N ASN A 83 13.13 0.19 12.30
CA ASN A 83 12.53 1.52 12.39
C ASN A 83 11.31 1.67 11.48
N LEU A 84 11.39 1.11 10.27
CA LEU A 84 10.25 1.10 9.33
C LEU A 84 9.10 0.27 9.88
N ALA A 85 9.36 -0.95 10.35
CA ALA A 85 8.33 -1.82 10.93
C ALA A 85 7.62 -1.14 12.10
N ARG A 86 8.40 -0.52 13.02
CA ARG A 86 7.86 0.22 14.17
C ARG A 86 7.01 1.41 13.73
N ARG A 87 7.43 2.15 12.71
CA ARG A 87 6.72 3.32 12.18
C ARG A 87 5.35 2.90 11.64
N PHE A 88 5.29 1.90 10.76
CA PHE A 88 4.03 1.45 10.19
C PHE A 88 3.10 0.78 11.21
N ALA A 89 3.61 0.06 12.18
CA ALA A 89 2.80 -0.44 13.29
C ALA A 89 2.17 0.72 14.10
N SER A 90 2.92 1.79 14.34
CA SER A 90 2.39 2.99 15.01
C SER A 90 1.37 3.74 14.15
N LEU A 91 1.63 3.88 12.85
CA LEU A 91 0.68 4.49 11.90
C LEU A 91 -0.62 3.69 11.82
N ASP A 92 -0.52 2.37 11.91
CA ASP A 92 -1.70 1.51 11.90
C ASP A 92 -2.57 1.67 13.15
N ILE A 93 -1.94 1.82 14.32
CA ILE A 93 -2.66 2.15 15.56
C ILE A 93 -3.32 3.52 15.47
N ILE A 94 -2.60 4.55 15.00
CA ILE A 94 -3.10 5.92 14.84
C ILE A 94 -4.29 5.96 13.87
N SER A 95 -4.21 5.20 12.80
CA SER A 95 -5.25 5.13 11.76
C SER A 95 -6.38 4.14 12.06
N HIS A 96 -6.35 3.44 13.22
CA HIS A 96 -7.29 2.38 13.57
C HIS A 96 -7.37 1.25 12.52
N GLY A 97 -6.21 0.78 12.06
CA GLY A 97 -6.12 -0.34 11.13
C GLY A 97 -6.28 0.05 9.65
N ARG A 98 -5.95 1.30 9.29
CA ARG A 98 -6.13 1.80 7.91
C ARG A 98 -4.82 2.10 7.19
N SER A 99 -3.67 1.69 7.74
CA SER A 99 -2.36 1.98 7.13
C SER A 99 -1.80 0.81 6.33
N GLY A 100 -0.97 1.14 5.34
CA GLY A 100 -0.19 0.20 4.55
C GLY A 100 1.16 0.79 4.14
N TRP A 101 2.09 -0.09 3.84
CA TRP A 101 3.41 0.23 3.35
C TRP A 101 3.53 -0.08 1.87
N HIS A 102 3.91 0.91 1.07
CA HIS A 102 4.26 0.72 -0.33
C HIS A 102 5.78 0.64 -0.47
N ALA A 103 6.26 -0.50 -0.96
CA ALA A 103 7.65 -0.70 -1.35
C ALA A 103 7.75 -0.88 -2.87
N THR A 104 8.74 -0.24 -3.48
CA THR A 104 9.06 -0.43 -4.90
C THR A 104 10.25 -1.38 -5.05
N MET A 105 10.18 -2.25 -6.06
CA MET A 105 11.29 -3.12 -6.44
C MET A 105 12.28 -2.44 -7.41
N VAL A 106 12.17 -1.14 -7.56
CA VAL A 106 13.10 -0.30 -8.33
C VAL A 106 13.89 0.58 -7.38
N GLN A 107 15.21 0.60 -7.56
CA GLN A 107 16.11 1.48 -6.80
C GLN A 107 16.24 2.82 -7.50
N GLY A 108 15.91 3.91 -6.80
CA GLY A 108 16.12 5.26 -7.30
C GLY A 108 17.58 5.69 -7.16
N SER A 109 18.23 6.07 -8.25
CA SER A 109 19.64 6.50 -8.22
C SER A 109 19.86 7.78 -7.40
N ARG A 110 18.93 8.73 -7.46
CA ARG A 110 18.97 9.97 -6.65
C ARG A 110 18.78 9.71 -5.17
N GLU A 111 17.95 8.75 -4.83
CA GLU A 111 17.73 8.36 -3.46
C GLU A 111 19.00 7.74 -2.87
N ALA A 112 19.59 6.78 -3.57
CA ALA A 112 20.81 6.10 -3.14
C ALA A 112 21.95 7.09 -2.83
N ALA A 113 22.07 8.17 -3.60
CA ALA A 113 23.09 9.21 -3.42
C ALA A 113 23.01 9.97 -2.08
N ASN A 114 21.84 9.96 -1.40
CA ASN A 114 21.67 10.61 -0.09
C ASN A 114 22.01 9.69 1.08
N PHE A 115 22.37 8.43 0.83
CA PHE A 115 22.68 7.45 1.87
C PHE A 115 24.10 6.91 1.72
N SER A 116 24.50 6.04 2.65
CA SER A 116 25.89 5.56 2.76
C SER A 116 26.41 4.78 1.56
N ARG A 117 25.60 4.56 0.55
CA ARG A 117 25.93 3.79 -0.65
C ARG A 117 25.44 4.53 -1.90
N PRO A 118 26.11 5.63 -2.28
CA PRO A 118 25.67 6.49 -3.39
C PRO A 118 25.68 5.78 -4.76
N GLU A 119 26.52 4.75 -4.94
CA GLU A 119 26.52 3.88 -6.12
C GLU A 119 25.30 2.93 -6.18
N GLY A 120 24.54 2.82 -5.07
CA GLY A 120 23.44 1.88 -4.95
C GLY A 120 23.90 0.43 -4.81
N PHE A 121 22.99 -0.49 -5.10
CA PHE A 121 23.22 -1.94 -5.15
C PHE A 121 23.16 -2.42 -6.59
N SER A 122 23.81 -3.55 -6.90
CA SER A 122 23.48 -4.29 -8.13
C SER A 122 22.02 -4.73 -8.08
N ASP A 123 21.37 -4.92 -9.23
CA ASP A 123 19.96 -5.34 -9.28
C ASP A 123 19.74 -6.66 -8.51
N ALA A 124 20.70 -7.58 -8.60
CA ALA A 124 20.64 -8.85 -7.89
C ALA A 124 20.76 -8.68 -6.37
N ASP A 125 21.68 -7.82 -5.90
CA ASP A 125 21.85 -7.55 -4.46
C ASP A 125 20.66 -6.75 -3.93
N PHE A 126 20.17 -5.77 -4.68
CA PHE A 126 18.99 -4.99 -4.31
C PHE A 126 17.77 -5.89 -4.11
N ARG A 127 17.56 -6.86 -5.01
CA ARG A 127 16.47 -7.83 -4.92
C ARG A 127 16.58 -8.70 -3.67
N ARG A 128 17.74 -9.36 -3.46
CA ARG A 128 17.95 -10.22 -2.28
C ARG A 128 17.80 -9.44 -0.98
N ARG A 129 18.39 -8.23 -0.94
CA ARG A 129 18.30 -7.33 0.20
C ARG A 129 16.87 -6.89 0.49
N THR A 130 16.10 -6.55 -0.56
CA THR A 130 14.71 -6.12 -0.41
C THR A 130 13.82 -7.28 0.05
N GLU A 131 14.04 -8.49 -0.45
CA GLU A 131 13.35 -9.70 0.02
C GLU A 131 13.63 -9.97 1.50
N GLU A 132 14.91 -9.93 1.92
CA GLU A 132 15.29 -10.07 3.33
C GLU A 132 14.65 -8.97 4.19
N TYR A 133 14.68 -7.73 3.70
CA TYR A 133 14.07 -6.58 4.37
C TYR A 133 12.57 -6.76 4.61
N ILE A 134 11.82 -7.16 3.58
CA ILE A 134 10.37 -7.41 3.67
C ILE A 134 10.09 -8.51 4.70
N GLY A 135 10.84 -9.61 4.65
CA GLY A 135 10.70 -10.71 5.60
C GLY A 135 10.92 -10.28 7.05
N ILE A 136 11.93 -9.42 7.30
CA ILE A 136 12.17 -8.86 8.63
C ILE A 136 11.01 -7.99 9.08
N VAL A 137 10.53 -7.08 8.23
CA VAL A 137 9.42 -6.18 8.57
C VAL A 137 8.16 -6.97 8.92
N GLN A 138 7.78 -7.94 8.08
CA GLN A 138 6.62 -8.80 8.33
C GLN A 138 6.78 -9.65 9.60
N GLY A 139 7.96 -10.23 9.83
CA GLY A 139 8.25 -10.99 11.04
C GLY A 139 8.19 -10.14 12.31
N LEU A 140 8.64 -8.89 12.25
CA LEU A 140 8.55 -7.95 13.37
C LEU A 140 7.09 -7.57 13.71
N TRP A 141 6.22 -7.43 12.72
CA TRP A 141 4.79 -7.15 12.94
C TRP A 141 4.07 -8.30 13.61
N GLN A 142 4.57 -9.52 13.45
CA GLN A 142 4.02 -10.74 14.05
C GLN A 142 4.64 -11.11 15.40
N GLY A 143 5.56 -10.29 15.93
CA GLY A 143 6.29 -10.55 17.17
C GLY A 143 5.44 -10.53 18.46
N TRP A 144 4.18 -10.16 18.40
CA TRP A 144 3.22 -10.18 19.51
C TRP A 144 1.95 -10.90 19.10
N ASP A 145 1.45 -11.80 19.95
CA ASP A 145 0.12 -12.36 19.76
C ASP A 145 -0.97 -11.30 20.01
N ALA A 146 -2.14 -11.48 19.43
CA ALA A 146 -3.21 -10.49 19.50
C ALA A 146 -3.66 -10.18 20.94
N ASP A 147 -3.58 -11.16 21.83
CA ASP A 147 -3.95 -11.08 23.25
C ASP A 147 -2.75 -11.05 24.21
N ALA A 148 -1.56 -10.69 23.70
CA ALA A 148 -0.35 -10.63 24.51
C ALA A 148 -0.36 -9.51 25.56
N LEU A 149 -1.07 -8.40 25.32
CA LEU A 149 -1.18 -7.27 26.25
C LEU A 149 -2.33 -7.47 27.23
N LEU A 150 -1.99 -7.70 28.51
CA LEU A 150 -2.95 -8.02 29.57
C LEU A 150 -3.50 -6.78 30.27
N PHE A 151 -2.72 -5.72 30.39
CA PHE A 151 -3.04 -4.49 31.17
C PHE A 151 -3.57 -4.79 32.59
N ASP A 152 -3.12 -5.90 33.19
CA ASP A 152 -3.57 -6.37 34.52
C ASP A 152 -2.95 -5.48 35.62
N LYS A 153 -3.72 -4.48 36.05
CA LYS A 153 -3.32 -3.57 37.12
C LYS A 153 -3.29 -4.24 38.48
N THR A 154 -4.10 -5.27 38.70
CA THR A 154 -4.22 -5.98 39.98
C THR A 154 -3.05 -6.93 40.20
N GLY A 155 -2.72 -7.72 39.18
CA GLY A 155 -1.59 -8.63 39.20
C GLY A 155 -0.24 -8.01 38.83
N GLY A 156 -0.23 -6.73 38.44
CA GLY A 156 0.98 -6.02 38.01
C GLY A 156 1.57 -6.53 36.69
N ARG A 157 0.78 -7.20 35.85
CA ARG A 157 1.24 -7.77 34.59
C ARG A 157 0.78 -6.93 33.42
N PHE A 158 1.76 -6.37 32.67
CA PHE A 158 1.50 -5.59 31.48
C PHE A 158 1.25 -6.48 30.26
N HIS A 159 2.04 -7.52 30.09
CA HIS A 159 1.97 -8.46 28.97
C HIS A 159 2.20 -9.90 29.45
N ASP A 160 1.88 -10.86 28.59
CA ASP A 160 2.23 -12.27 28.75
C ASP A 160 3.56 -12.53 28.02
N PRO A 161 4.63 -12.89 28.74
CA PRO A 161 5.95 -13.14 28.12
C PRO A 161 5.94 -14.31 27.12
N GLU A 162 5.04 -15.30 27.29
CA GLU A 162 4.94 -16.46 26.39
C GLU A 162 4.33 -16.10 25.03
N LYS A 163 3.64 -14.95 24.96
CA LYS A 163 3.01 -14.40 23.76
C LYS A 163 3.85 -13.33 23.06
N MET A 164 5.11 -13.23 23.41
CA MET A 164 6.10 -12.36 22.81
C MET A 164 7.15 -13.20 22.09
N HIS A 165 7.29 -13.01 20.80
CA HIS A 165 8.19 -13.79 19.96
C HIS A 165 9.34 -12.94 19.43
N LEU A 166 10.56 -13.39 19.70
CA LEU A 166 11.75 -12.77 19.13
C LEU A 166 11.92 -13.20 17.68
N LEU A 167 12.18 -12.25 16.79
CA LEU A 167 12.52 -12.56 15.40
C LEU A 167 13.90 -13.22 15.29
N ASP A 168 14.89 -12.70 16.05
CA ASP A 168 16.31 -13.09 16.10
C ASP A 168 16.92 -13.37 14.71
N HIS A 169 16.59 -12.53 13.75
CA HIS A 169 17.03 -12.65 12.37
C HIS A 169 18.53 -12.37 12.23
N ARG A 170 19.23 -13.24 11.49
CA ARG A 170 20.63 -13.08 11.10
C ARG A 170 20.77 -13.51 9.64
N GLY A 171 20.76 -12.53 8.74
CA GLY A 171 20.80 -12.75 7.30
C GLY A 171 22.05 -12.20 6.62
N GLU A 172 21.98 -12.13 5.31
CA GLU A 172 23.09 -11.64 4.47
C GLU A 172 23.31 -10.13 4.65
N PHE A 173 22.23 -9.36 4.78
CA PHE A 173 22.26 -7.89 4.80
C PHE A 173 21.93 -7.30 6.16
N PHE A 174 21.18 -8.04 6.99
CA PHE A 174 20.67 -7.51 8.25
C PHE A 174 20.81 -8.48 9.43
N SER A 175 20.92 -7.88 10.62
CA SER A 175 20.80 -8.60 11.89
C SER A 175 19.83 -7.84 12.78
N VAL A 176 18.68 -8.45 13.10
CA VAL A 176 17.59 -7.79 13.83
C VAL A 176 16.99 -8.75 14.85
N ARG A 177 17.06 -8.38 16.14
CA ARG A 177 16.59 -9.25 17.21
C ARG A 177 15.05 -9.19 17.38
N GLY A 178 14.45 -8.01 17.32
CA GLY A 178 13.04 -7.84 17.74
C GLY A 178 12.83 -8.10 19.25
N PRO A 179 11.58 -8.22 19.72
CA PRO A 179 10.37 -7.84 18.99
C PRO A 179 10.25 -6.32 18.87
N LEU A 180 9.22 -5.83 18.21
CA LEU A 180 8.86 -4.40 18.27
C LEU A 180 8.40 -4.04 19.70
N ASN A 181 8.68 -2.79 20.10
CA ASN A 181 8.12 -2.23 21.34
C ASN A 181 6.80 -1.48 21.09
N VAL A 182 6.01 -1.98 20.14
CA VAL A 182 4.70 -1.48 19.74
C VAL A 182 3.75 -2.67 19.72
N ALA A 183 2.52 -2.49 20.19
CA ALA A 183 1.51 -3.52 20.15
C ALA A 183 1.22 -4.00 18.71
N ARG A 184 0.62 -5.21 18.60
CA ARG A 184 0.15 -5.72 17.32
C ARG A 184 -0.84 -4.75 16.68
N SER A 185 -0.75 -4.62 15.37
CA SER A 185 -1.63 -3.75 14.57
C SER A 185 -3.10 -4.14 14.70
N PRO A 186 -4.04 -3.17 14.70
CA PRO A 186 -5.49 -3.45 14.74
C PRO A 186 -5.98 -4.34 13.60
N GLN A 187 -5.38 -4.24 12.42
CA GLN A 187 -5.67 -5.09 11.26
C GLN A 187 -4.74 -6.31 11.14
N ASP A 188 -4.10 -6.73 12.22
CA ASP A 188 -3.11 -7.79 12.31
C ASP A 188 -1.72 -7.35 11.84
N THR A 189 -1.58 -6.99 10.58
CA THR A 189 -0.38 -6.37 9.99
C THR A 189 -0.79 -5.24 9.05
N PRO A 190 -0.01 -4.14 8.97
CA PRO A 190 -0.19 -3.14 7.92
C PRO A 190 -0.19 -3.79 6.54
N VAL A 191 -1.00 -3.27 5.61
CA VAL A 191 -1.08 -3.81 4.24
C VAL A 191 0.25 -3.57 3.52
N LEU A 192 0.82 -4.62 2.92
CA LEU A 192 2.02 -4.52 2.08
C LEU A 192 1.64 -4.37 0.61
N VAL A 193 2.03 -3.26 0.01
CA VAL A 193 1.83 -2.97 -1.42
C VAL A 193 3.18 -2.99 -2.13
N LEU A 194 3.28 -3.75 -3.22
CA LEU A 194 4.49 -3.80 -4.06
C LEU A 194 4.22 -3.27 -5.47
N SER A 195 5.21 -2.58 -6.03
CA SER A 195 5.20 -2.11 -7.42
C SER A 195 6.61 -2.12 -8.04
N GLY A 196 6.72 -1.75 -9.32
CA GLY A 196 7.98 -1.71 -10.03
C GLY A 196 8.60 -3.08 -10.24
N LEU A 197 7.76 -4.10 -10.44
CA LEU A 197 8.18 -5.50 -10.53
C LEU A 197 8.74 -5.84 -11.90
N SER A 198 9.92 -6.45 -11.92
CA SER A 198 10.49 -7.19 -13.05
C SER A 198 10.16 -8.69 -12.93
N GLU A 199 10.45 -9.49 -13.95
CA GLU A 199 10.16 -10.94 -13.94
C GLU A 199 10.71 -11.67 -12.69
N PRO A 200 11.97 -11.44 -12.29
CA PRO A 200 12.50 -12.08 -11.07
C PRO A 200 11.84 -11.66 -9.76
N ASP A 201 11.10 -10.54 -9.75
CA ASP A 201 10.45 -10.01 -8.55
C ASP A 201 9.05 -10.59 -8.33
N LEU A 202 8.47 -11.22 -9.35
CA LEU A 202 7.10 -11.74 -9.29
C LEU A 202 6.91 -12.81 -8.22
N ASP A 203 7.93 -13.65 -7.98
CA ASP A 203 7.87 -14.68 -6.93
C ASP A 203 7.86 -14.05 -5.52
N ILE A 204 8.68 -13.01 -5.31
CA ILE A 204 8.69 -12.27 -4.04
C ILE A 204 7.33 -11.62 -3.81
N ALA A 205 6.81 -10.93 -4.85
CA ALA A 205 5.53 -10.27 -4.77
C ALA A 205 4.38 -11.25 -4.47
N ALA A 206 4.33 -12.38 -5.16
CA ALA A 206 3.30 -13.39 -4.97
C ALA A 206 3.35 -14.02 -3.55
N ARG A 207 4.56 -14.17 -2.96
CA ARG A 207 4.74 -14.72 -1.61
C ARG A 207 4.44 -13.73 -0.50
N THR A 208 4.68 -12.42 -0.70
CA THR A 208 4.74 -11.46 0.40
C THR A 208 3.71 -10.34 0.32
N ALA A 209 3.35 -9.87 -0.89
CA ALA A 209 2.46 -8.74 -1.05
C ALA A 209 0.99 -9.07 -0.71
N ASP A 210 0.31 -8.09 -0.13
CA ASP A 210 -1.15 -8.07 -0.02
C ASP A 210 -1.78 -7.45 -1.27
N VAL A 211 -1.11 -6.43 -1.82
CA VAL A 211 -1.54 -5.74 -3.04
C VAL A 211 -0.34 -5.60 -3.99
N ILE A 212 -0.56 -5.84 -5.26
CA ILE A 212 0.42 -5.64 -6.33
C ILE A 212 -0.13 -4.57 -7.28
N LEU A 213 0.65 -3.51 -7.51
CA LEU A 213 0.33 -2.49 -8.51
C LEU A 213 1.09 -2.81 -9.80
N LEU A 214 0.36 -3.08 -10.88
CA LEU A 214 0.91 -3.33 -12.21
C LEU A 214 0.66 -2.14 -13.14
N GLU A 215 1.61 -1.90 -14.04
CA GLU A 215 1.41 -0.93 -15.11
C GLU A 215 0.37 -1.43 -16.11
N SER A 216 -0.41 -0.49 -16.66
CA SER A 216 -1.39 -0.77 -17.68
C SER A 216 -0.74 -1.34 -18.95
N GLY A 217 -1.45 -2.25 -19.61
CA GLY A 217 -1.07 -2.87 -20.86
C GLY A 217 -2.31 -3.32 -21.66
N SER A 218 -2.12 -4.15 -22.67
CA SER A 218 -3.26 -4.79 -23.32
C SER A 218 -3.98 -5.72 -22.34
N VAL A 219 -5.27 -5.95 -22.55
CA VAL A 219 -6.08 -6.85 -21.72
C VAL A 219 -5.47 -8.23 -21.66
N GLU A 220 -4.94 -8.72 -22.80
CA GLU A 220 -4.29 -10.04 -22.90
C GLU A 220 -3.02 -10.11 -22.06
N SER A 221 -2.16 -9.08 -22.15
CA SER A 221 -0.91 -9.04 -21.37
C SER A 221 -1.18 -8.91 -19.87
N ALA A 222 -2.17 -8.11 -19.50
CA ALA A 222 -2.61 -7.96 -18.11
C ALA A 222 -3.16 -9.28 -17.54
N LYS A 223 -3.98 -9.99 -18.35
CA LYS A 223 -4.52 -11.29 -17.95
C LYS A 223 -3.41 -12.34 -17.76
N ILE A 224 -2.44 -12.42 -18.66
CA ILE A 224 -1.32 -13.35 -18.53
C ILE A 224 -0.55 -13.10 -17.22
N ARG A 225 -0.26 -11.83 -16.90
CA ARG A 225 0.41 -11.45 -15.64
C ARG A 225 -0.45 -11.75 -14.41
N PHE A 226 -1.74 -11.48 -14.49
CA PHE A 226 -2.69 -11.78 -13.42
C PHE A 226 -2.72 -13.28 -13.11
N ASP A 227 -2.93 -14.09 -14.13
CA ASP A 227 -2.99 -15.55 -13.98
C ASP A 227 -1.65 -16.13 -13.47
N ASP A 228 -0.52 -15.58 -13.93
CA ASP A 228 0.82 -15.99 -13.47
C ASP A 228 1.05 -15.66 -12.00
N LEU A 229 0.73 -14.44 -11.55
CA LEU A 229 0.85 -14.05 -10.16
C LEU A 229 -0.05 -14.86 -9.24
N LYS A 230 -1.31 -15.11 -9.63
CA LYS A 230 -2.22 -15.97 -8.86
C LYS A 230 -1.71 -17.41 -8.76
N ARG A 231 -1.15 -17.94 -9.85
CA ARG A 231 -0.51 -19.26 -9.86
C ARG A 231 0.72 -19.31 -8.93
N ARG A 232 1.59 -18.28 -8.96
CA ARG A 232 2.76 -18.19 -8.08
C ARG A 232 2.34 -18.09 -6.62
N ALA A 233 1.29 -17.33 -6.29
CA ALA A 233 0.74 -17.25 -4.92
C ALA A 233 0.28 -18.63 -4.44
N THR A 234 -0.47 -19.36 -5.26
CA THR A 234 -0.89 -20.74 -4.97
C THR A 234 0.32 -21.68 -4.77
N ALA A 235 1.33 -21.59 -5.64
CA ALA A 235 2.55 -22.39 -5.53
C ALA A 235 3.34 -22.10 -4.26
N ALA A 236 3.23 -20.86 -3.74
CA ALA A 236 3.81 -20.45 -2.47
C ALA A 236 2.94 -20.82 -1.24
N GLY A 237 1.86 -21.56 -1.43
CA GLY A 237 0.95 -22.00 -0.36
C GLY A 237 -0.01 -20.90 0.14
N ARG A 238 -0.17 -19.80 -0.63
CA ARG A 238 -1.12 -18.73 -0.29
C ARG A 238 -2.43 -18.91 -1.03
N ASP A 239 -3.50 -18.46 -0.40
CA ASP A 239 -4.75 -18.24 -1.11
C ASP A 239 -4.52 -17.17 -2.20
N PRO A 240 -4.78 -17.46 -3.50
CA PRO A 240 -4.63 -16.49 -4.56
C PRO A 240 -5.50 -15.26 -4.36
N ASP A 241 -6.64 -15.37 -3.67
CA ASP A 241 -7.51 -14.24 -3.36
C ASP A 241 -6.97 -13.37 -2.21
N ALA A 242 -5.98 -13.83 -1.46
CA ALA A 242 -5.25 -13.02 -0.47
C ALA A 242 -4.19 -12.09 -1.10
N VAL A 243 -4.04 -12.10 -2.44
CA VAL A 243 -3.15 -11.19 -3.18
C VAL A 243 -4.00 -10.41 -4.16
N LYS A 244 -4.20 -9.11 -3.92
CA LYS A 244 -4.96 -8.24 -4.82
C LYS A 244 -4.05 -7.64 -5.88
N ILE A 245 -4.46 -7.70 -7.13
CA ILE A 245 -3.70 -7.16 -8.27
C ILE A 245 -4.49 -5.99 -8.85
N LEU A 246 -3.95 -4.78 -8.67
CA LEU A 246 -4.55 -3.55 -9.18
C LEU A 246 -3.74 -3.03 -10.36
N THR A 247 -4.45 -2.61 -11.41
CA THR A 247 -3.82 -2.01 -12.58
C THR A 247 -3.76 -0.48 -12.43
N ASN A 248 -2.58 0.09 -12.61
CA ASN A 248 -2.37 1.54 -12.68
C ASN A 248 -3.02 2.10 -13.95
N ILE A 249 -3.91 3.08 -13.80
CA ILE A 249 -4.58 3.73 -14.94
C ILE A 249 -4.46 5.23 -14.80
N ALA A 250 -3.98 5.87 -15.86
CA ALA A 250 -4.14 7.30 -16.05
C ALA A 250 -5.44 7.55 -16.81
N LEU A 251 -6.21 8.54 -16.36
CA LEU A 251 -7.39 9.03 -17.08
C LEU A 251 -6.97 10.17 -17.99
N ALA A 252 -7.36 10.09 -19.26
CA ALA A 252 -7.16 11.19 -20.16
C ALA A 252 -8.26 12.25 -19.95
N PRO A 253 -7.97 13.55 -20.02
CA PRO A 253 -8.94 14.61 -19.80
C PRO A 253 -10.16 14.54 -20.75
N ASP A 254 -9.95 14.01 -21.95
CA ASP A 254 -10.98 13.93 -22.99
C ASP A 254 -11.79 12.61 -22.96
N ASP A 255 -11.45 11.68 -22.08
CA ASP A 255 -12.18 10.42 -21.91
C ASP A 255 -13.56 10.70 -21.31
N GLY A 256 -14.63 10.34 -22.04
CA GLY A 256 -15.99 10.39 -21.50
C GLY A 256 -16.21 9.35 -20.39
N PRO A 257 -17.10 9.63 -19.41
CA PRO A 257 -17.34 8.72 -18.27
C PRO A 257 -17.71 7.30 -18.69
N ALA A 258 -18.58 7.16 -19.71
CA ALA A 258 -18.99 5.87 -20.24
C ALA A 258 -17.80 5.10 -20.86
N ALA A 259 -16.92 5.78 -21.61
CA ALA A 259 -15.74 5.16 -22.21
C ALA A 259 -14.75 4.67 -21.15
N ILE A 260 -14.56 5.46 -20.07
CA ILE A 260 -13.76 5.04 -18.92
C ILE A 260 -14.37 3.80 -18.29
N ALA A 261 -15.67 3.82 -18.00
CA ALA A 261 -16.38 2.69 -17.40
C ALA A 261 -16.31 1.43 -18.27
N ASP A 262 -16.47 1.54 -19.59
CA ASP A 262 -16.35 0.44 -20.56
C ASP A 262 -14.93 -0.19 -20.51
N ARG A 263 -13.90 0.65 -20.46
CA ARG A 263 -12.51 0.21 -20.37
C ARG A 263 -12.23 -0.57 -19.07
N LEU A 264 -12.72 -0.05 -17.94
CA LEU A 264 -12.55 -0.69 -16.64
C LEU A 264 -13.34 -2.01 -16.57
N GLU A 265 -14.60 -2.00 -17.02
CA GLU A 265 -15.46 -3.19 -17.07
C GLU A 265 -14.85 -4.30 -17.95
N THR A 266 -14.31 -3.93 -19.11
CA THR A 266 -13.67 -4.89 -20.02
C THR A 266 -12.52 -5.63 -19.34
N GLN A 267 -11.64 -4.92 -18.62
CA GLN A 267 -10.53 -5.56 -17.89
C GLN A 267 -11.01 -6.46 -16.75
N LEU A 268 -12.02 -6.03 -15.99
CA LEU A 268 -12.60 -6.83 -14.91
C LEU A 268 -13.28 -8.10 -15.43
N ARG A 269 -14.08 -7.99 -16.49
CA ARG A 269 -14.74 -9.16 -17.12
C ARG A 269 -13.74 -10.16 -17.70
N ALA A 270 -12.62 -9.67 -18.21
CA ALA A 270 -11.51 -10.51 -18.67
C ALA A 270 -10.74 -11.18 -17.51
N LYS A 271 -11.04 -10.82 -16.24
CA LYS A 271 -10.27 -11.24 -15.06
C LYS A 271 -8.77 -10.95 -15.22
N SER A 272 -8.45 -9.72 -15.61
CA SER A 272 -7.08 -9.25 -15.79
C SER A 272 -6.58 -8.41 -14.60
N CYS A 273 -7.45 -8.10 -13.64
CA CYS A 273 -7.15 -7.42 -12.39
C CYS A 273 -8.27 -7.62 -11.35
N ASP A 274 -7.99 -7.32 -10.09
CA ASP A 274 -8.98 -7.26 -9.00
C ASP A 274 -9.55 -5.84 -8.82
N GLY A 275 -8.93 -4.84 -9.45
CA GLY A 275 -9.32 -3.44 -9.39
C GLY A 275 -8.28 -2.51 -10.01
N PHE A 276 -8.39 -1.23 -9.70
CA PHE A 276 -7.58 -0.19 -10.34
C PHE A 276 -6.99 0.78 -9.34
N ASN A 277 -5.78 1.24 -9.64
CA ASN A 277 -5.16 2.38 -9.01
C ASN A 277 -5.19 3.55 -9.98
N ILE A 278 -6.04 4.52 -9.72
CA ILE A 278 -6.29 5.66 -10.60
C ILE A 278 -5.22 6.72 -10.33
N ARG A 279 -4.45 7.05 -11.35
CA ARG A 279 -3.49 8.15 -11.30
C ARG A 279 -4.19 9.43 -11.74
N LEU A 280 -4.56 10.24 -10.76
CA LEU A 280 -5.13 11.56 -10.97
C LEU A 280 -4.04 12.63 -10.80
N PRO A 281 -4.13 13.75 -11.54
CA PRO A 281 -3.41 14.95 -11.15
C PRO A 281 -3.79 15.31 -9.71
N ALA A 282 -2.83 15.83 -8.93
CA ALA A 282 -3.08 16.23 -7.55
C ALA A 282 -3.88 17.56 -7.48
N GLN A 283 -5.01 17.60 -8.17
CA GLN A 283 -5.94 18.71 -8.26
C GLN A 283 -7.32 18.21 -7.82
N HIS A 284 -8.00 18.98 -7.00
CA HIS A 284 -9.33 18.64 -6.49
C HIS A 284 -10.33 18.35 -7.63
N SER A 285 -10.31 19.17 -8.68
CA SER A 285 -11.20 19.03 -9.84
C SER A 285 -11.08 17.69 -10.57
N ALA A 286 -9.89 17.08 -10.60
CA ALA A 286 -9.70 15.78 -11.25
C ALA A 286 -10.38 14.64 -10.47
N LEU A 287 -10.42 14.75 -9.15
CA LEU A 287 -11.14 13.80 -8.30
C LEU A 287 -12.65 14.03 -8.39
N ASP A 288 -13.11 15.28 -8.40
CA ASP A 288 -14.53 15.62 -8.53
C ASP A 288 -15.10 15.08 -9.84
N ASP A 289 -14.39 15.28 -10.96
CA ASP A 289 -14.80 14.71 -12.25
C ASP A 289 -14.91 13.18 -12.21
N PHE A 290 -13.98 12.50 -11.56
CA PHE A 290 -14.05 11.05 -11.40
C PHE A 290 -15.21 10.63 -10.48
N ALA A 291 -15.36 11.28 -9.34
CA ALA A 291 -16.36 10.95 -8.32
C ALA A 291 -17.79 11.26 -8.79
N ASP A 292 -17.98 12.38 -9.51
CA ASP A 292 -19.31 12.86 -9.90
C ASP A 292 -19.80 12.26 -11.23
N ARG A 293 -18.87 11.85 -12.10
CA ARG A 293 -19.20 11.42 -13.46
C ARG A 293 -18.90 9.96 -13.75
N VAL A 294 -17.75 9.45 -13.31
CA VAL A 294 -17.34 8.08 -13.62
C VAL A 294 -17.84 7.09 -12.56
N LEU A 295 -17.69 7.42 -11.29
CA LEU A 295 -18.06 6.53 -10.20
C LEU A 295 -19.56 6.17 -10.16
N PRO A 296 -20.51 7.10 -10.41
CA PRO A 296 -21.91 6.74 -10.52
C PRO A 296 -22.20 5.72 -11.63
N GLU A 297 -21.56 5.86 -12.78
CA GLU A 297 -21.67 4.91 -13.90
C GLU A 297 -21.15 3.52 -13.48
N LEU A 298 -20.02 3.45 -12.80
CA LEU A 298 -19.47 2.19 -12.28
C LEU A 298 -20.40 1.53 -11.24
N ARG A 299 -21.03 2.33 -10.38
CA ARG A 299 -22.03 1.84 -9.40
C ARG A 299 -23.28 1.34 -10.06
N GLN A 300 -23.81 2.07 -11.07
CA GLN A 300 -24.98 1.65 -11.83
C GLN A 300 -24.76 0.30 -12.51
N ARG A 301 -23.53 0.03 -12.98
CA ARG A 301 -23.13 -1.27 -13.56
C ARG A 301 -22.84 -2.35 -12.52
N GLY A 302 -22.94 -2.05 -11.23
CA GLY A 302 -22.66 -3.00 -10.14
C GLY A 302 -21.18 -3.38 -10.01
N LEU A 303 -20.27 -2.58 -10.57
CA LEU A 303 -18.83 -2.84 -10.54
C LEU A 303 -18.16 -2.37 -9.23
N VAL A 304 -18.70 -1.31 -8.64
CA VAL A 304 -18.23 -0.74 -7.37
C VAL A 304 -19.36 -0.78 -6.35
N GLN A 305 -19.05 -1.12 -5.12
CA GLN A 305 -20.03 -1.12 -4.03
C GLN A 305 -20.23 0.30 -3.48
N GLU A 306 -21.41 0.52 -2.90
CA GLU A 306 -21.67 1.71 -2.10
C GLU A 306 -21.09 1.51 -0.70
N GLY A 307 -20.21 2.43 -0.30
CA GLY A 307 -19.62 2.46 1.04
C GLY A 307 -18.50 1.46 1.29
N TYR A 308 -18.00 1.48 2.51
CA TYR A 308 -16.85 0.69 2.94
C TYR A 308 -17.26 -0.65 3.53
N ARG A 309 -16.42 -1.67 3.31
CA ARG A 309 -16.51 -2.96 3.99
C ARG A 309 -15.70 -2.90 5.29
N GLY A 310 -16.36 -3.02 6.44
CA GLY A 310 -15.67 -3.00 7.73
C GLY A 310 -14.98 -1.64 8.03
N THR A 311 -13.97 -1.68 8.88
CA THR A 311 -13.32 -0.48 9.43
C THR A 311 -11.82 -0.41 9.14
N THR A 312 -11.22 -1.48 8.60
CA THR A 312 -9.79 -1.57 8.34
C THR A 312 -9.50 -1.65 6.85
N LEU A 313 -8.29 -1.28 6.45
CA LEU A 313 -7.88 -1.37 5.05
C LEU A 313 -7.91 -2.81 4.53
N ARG A 314 -7.51 -3.80 5.37
CA ARG A 314 -7.63 -5.22 5.02
C ARG A 314 -9.08 -5.61 4.72
N ALA A 315 -10.03 -5.16 5.54
CA ALA A 315 -11.44 -5.43 5.32
C ALA A 315 -11.97 -4.79 4.03
N HIS A 316 -11.58 -3.55 3.72
CA HIS A 316 -11.94 -2.88 2.44
C HIS A 316 -11.47 -3.69 1.24
N LEU A 317 -10.27 -4.28 1.33
CA LEU A 317 -9.68 -5.09 0.27
C LEU A 317 -10.13 -6.56 0.28
N GLY A 318 -10.99 -6.96 1.23
CA GLY A 318 -11.42 -8.35 1.38
C GLY A 318 -10.24 -9.29 1.70
N LEU A 319 -9.27 -8.79 2.46
CA LEU A 319 -8.14 -9.55 2.97
C LEU A 319 -8.42 -10.01 4.40
N ALA A 320 -7.91 -11.18 4.77
CA ALA A 320 -7.98 -11.63 6.16
C ALA A 320 -7.25 -10.64 7.09
N GLY A 321 -7.84 -10.34 8.23
CA GLY A 321 -7.29 -9.45 9.24
C GLY A 321 -7.79 -9.78 10.64
N GLY A 322 -7.18 -9.16 11.68
CA GLY A 322 -7.48 -9.44 13.08
C GLY A 322 -8.90 -9.11 13.58
N GLY A 323 -9.75 -8.50 12.75
CA GLY A 323 -11.12 -8.13 13.11
C GLY A 323 -12.17 -9.24 12.94
N ASP A 324 -11.80 -10.36 12.32
CA ASP A 324 -12.70 -11.49 12.04
C ASP A 324 -12.41 -12.72 12.93
N ARG A 325 -11.76 -12.53 14.08
CA ARG A 325 -11.50 -13.60 15.05
C ARG A 325 -12.19 -13.36 16.38
#